data_99bb7023b2d871cda8d042c4c93ef0c7
#
_entry.id   99bb7023b2d871cda8d042c4c93ef0c7
#
_cell.length_a   1.000
_cell.length_b   1.000
_cell.length_c   1.000
_cell.angle_alpha   90.00
_cell.angle_beta   90.00
_cell.angle_gamma   90.00
#
_symmetry.space_group_name_H-M   'P 1'
#
loop_
_entity.id
_entity.type
_entity.pdbx_description
1 polymer ?
#
loop_
_entity_poly.entity_id
_entity_poly.type
_entity_poly.pdbx_seq_one_letter_code
_entity_poly.pdbx_strand_id
1 'polypeptide(L)'
;MLDIEGAVEAAWPDEGVAAHYGDPAREQRAIAAGGALVDRSNRGVITVSGPDRLTWLHSLTSQHLERLAPGETAQALILSPQGHLEHLLTLTDDGTRTWAHVEPGTAGALVGYLNSMRFMLRVEVEDLSATHGVLSLLFQTAPGALSQTAPGALHLSSPIRDTLEDAELGAAGTASTFGMGRDLILAKDRIADVAGKPGVPVAGMWAYEAARIAAHVARPGVDTDHKTLPHEVGLIGTAVHLNKGCYRGQETVARVHNVGHPPRRLVLLHLDGSADRLPAHGSPITLDDGTEVGFAGSAARHYELGPIGLGLVKRTVPVAATLLADGVAAAQEVIVSPDAGANVTVTLRRDSVPQPPTAARRLK
;
A
#
# COMPACT_ATOMS: atom_id res chain seq x y z
N MET A 1 15.88 -9.53 15.35
CA MET A 1 15.29 -10.82 15.79
C MET A 1 15.93 -12.03 15.06
N LEU A 2 17.04 -11.82 14.35
CA LEU A 2 17.79 -12.92 13.70
C LEU A 2 18.49 -13.88 14.68
N ASP A 3 18.62 -13.49 15.96
CA ASP A 3 19.23 -14.33 17.02
C ASP A 3 18.24 -15.38 17.60
N ILE A 4 16.98 -15.38 17.16
CA ILE A 4 15.99 -16.38 17.58
C ILE A 4 16.31 -17.71 16.86
N GLU A 5 16.25 -18.83 17.58
CA GLU A 5 16.51 -20.16 17.05
C GLU A 5 15.59 -20.46 15.84
N GLY A 6 16.17 -20.96 14.77
CA GLY A 6 15.48 -21.27 13.51
C GLY A 6 15.27 -20.08 12.59
N ALA A 7 15.74 -18.88 12.96
CA ALA A 7 15.64 -17.72 12.09
C ALA A 7 16.48 -17.89 10.82
N VAL A 8 15.88 -17.61 9.67
CA VAL A 8 16.53 -17.53 8.37
C VAL A 8 16.36 -16.10 7.87
N GLU A 9 17.44 -15.44 7.51
CA GLU A 9 17.38 -14.05 7.01
C GLU A 9 16.63 -13.97 5.68
N ALA A 10 15.84 -12.92 5.52
CA ALA A 10 15.12 -12.66 4.28
C ALA A 10 16.07 -12.11 3.20
N ALA A 11 15.77 -12.48 1.96
CA ALA A 11 16.37 -11.85 0.79
C ALA A 11 15.64 -10.54 0.44
N TRP A 12 16.16 -9.83 -0.56
CA TRP A 12 15.50 -8.65 -1.11
C TRP A 12 13.98 -8.90 -1.27
N PRO A 13 13.14 -7.95 -0.91
CA PRO A 13 13.43 -6.57 -0.45
C PRO A 13 13.52 -6.43 1.10
N ASP A 14 13.65 -7.51 1.82
CA ASP A 14 13.51 -7.56 3.27
C ASP A 14 14.80 -8.00 4.01
N GLU A 15 15.94 -7.69 3.46
CA GLU A 15 17.22 -7.95 4.13
C GLU A 15 17.25 -7.35 5.54
N GLY A 16 17.94 -8.00 6.45
CA GLY A 16 18.12 -7.56 7.84
C GLY A 16 17.03 -8.01 8.81
N VAL A 17 15.97 -8.69 8.33
CA VAL A 17 14.95 -9.32 9.16
C VAL A 17 14.73 -10.78 8.77
N ALA A 18 14.00 -11.54 9.59
CA ALA A 18 13.80 -12.96 9.34
C ALA A 18 12.77 -13.23 8.25
N ALA A 19 13.09 -14.09 7.30
CA ALA A 19 12.15 -14.69 6.35
C ALA A 19 11.15 -15.60 7.07
N HIS A 20 11.66 -16.46 7.96
CA HIS A 20 10.90 -17.39 8.79
C HIS A 20 11.73 -17.86 10.00
N TYR A 21 11.07 -18.54 10.94
CA TYR A 21 11.66 -19.14 12.14
C TYR A 21 11.53 -20.67 12.13
N GLY A 22 11.67 -21.29 10.94
CA GLY A 22 11.68 -22.75 10.76
C GLY A 22 10.45 -23.34 10.06
N ASP A 23 9.24 -22.88 10.37
CA ASP A 23 8.01 -23.39 9.75
C ASP A 23 7.07 -22.24 9.30
N PRO A 24 7.22 -21.75 8.07
CA PRO A 24 6.41 -20.65 7.55
C PRO A 24 4.90 -20.92 7.56
N ALA A 25 4.48 -22.19 7.37
CA ALA A 25 3.07 -22.52 7.36
C ALA A 25 2.47 -22.51 8.78
N ARG A 26 3.24 -22.93 9.79
CA ARG A 26 2.85 -22.84 11.21
C ARG A 26 2.78 -21.38 11.64
N GLU A 27 3.71 -20.54 11.19
CA GLU A 27 3.73 -19.11 11.48
C GLU A 27 2.49 -18.40 10.91
N GLN A 28 2.09 -18.71 9.68
CA GLN A 28 0.84 -18.21 9.08
C GLN A 28 -0.40 -18.67 9.87
N ARG A 29 -0.45 -19.95 10.26
CA ARG A 29 -1.54 -20.45 11.11
C ARG A 29 -1.59 -19.79 12.48
N ALA A 30 -0.44 -19.43 13.06
CA ALA A 30 -0.41 -18.69 14.33
C ALA A 30 -1.02 -17.29 14.17
N ILE A 31 -0.74 -16.59 13.08
CA ILE A 31 -1.38 -15.30 12.75
C ILE A 31 -2.91 -15.48 12.67
N ALA A 32 -3.38 -16.49 11.95
CA ALA A 32 -4.80 -16.79 11.78
C ALA A 32 -5.50 -17.19 13.09
N ALA A 33 -4.82 -17.94 13.97
CA ALA A 33 -5.39 -18.49 15.21
C ALA A 33 -5.49 -17.47 16.36
N GLY A 34 -4.67 -16.42 16.38
CA GLY A 34 -4.68 -15.48 17.50
C GLY A 34 -3.67 -14.34 17.41
N GLY A 35 -2.84 -14.37 16.41
CA GLY A 35 -1.88 -13.32 16.11
C GLY A 35 -0.42 -13.71 16.31
N ALA A 36 0.45 -12.97 15.62
CA ALA A 36 1.89 -13.08 15.76
C ALA A 36 2.56 -11.72 15.55
N LEU A 37 3.78 -11.58 16.09
CA LEU A 37 4.66 -10.44 15.84
C LEU A 37 5.56 -10.73 14.64
N VAL A 38 5.66 -9.78 13.74
CA VAL A 38 6.56 -9.82 12.59
C VAL A 38 7.56 -8.67 12.71
N ASP A 39 8.84 -8.99 12.69
CA ASP A 39 9.92 -8.01 12.64
C ASP A 39 9.99 -7.37 11.26
N ARG A 40 9.74 -6.08 11.20
CA ARG A 40 9.88 -5.23 10.02
C ARG A 40 10.78 -4.04 10.32
N SER A 41 11.78 -4.23 11.17
CA SER A 41 12.70 -3.18 11.61
C SER A 41 13.64 -2.67 10.50
N ASN A 42 13.63 -3.31 9.33
CA ASN A 42 14.26 -2.85 8.10
C ASN A 42 13.51 -1.70 7.42
N ARG A 43 12.25 -1.42 7.80
CA ARG A 43 11.48 -0.28 7.26
C ARG A 43 12.10 1.05 7.66
N GLY A 44 11.99 2.02 6.75
CA GLY A 44 12.36 3.40 7.07
C GLY A 44 11.39 4.02 8.07
N VAL A 45 11.91 4.71 9.08
CA VAL A 45 11.12 5.46 10.08
C VAL A 45 11.54 6.92 10.03
N ILE A 46 10.58 7.81 9.83
CA ILE A 46 10.80 9.25 9.82
C ILE A 46 9.88 9.96 10.81
N THR A 47 10.29 11.15 11.25
CA THR A 47 9.42 12.05 12.00
C THR A 47 9.38 13.43 11.37
N VAL A 48 8.24 14.08 11.55
CA VAL A 48 8.04 15.49 11.23
C VAL A 48 7.54 16.20 12.46
N SER A 49 8.32 17.14 13.00
CA SER A 49 7.97 17.98 14.15
C SER A 49 7.67 19.41 13.72
N GLY A 50 7.17 20.21 14.66
CA GLY A 50 6.87 21.62 14.48
C GLY A 50 5.38 21.94 14.29
N PRO A 51 5.01 23.22 14.56
CA PRO A 51 3.60 23.61 14.59
C PRO A 51 2.89 23.54 13.23
N ASP A 52 3.65 23.65 12.14
CA ASP A 52 3.09 23.68 10.78
C ASP A 52 3.03 22.26 10.15
N ARG A 53 3.43 21.17 10.86
CA ARG A 53 3.62 19.83 10.31
C ARG A 53 2.39 19.24 9.62
N LEU A 54 1.22 19.30 10.24
CA LEU A 54 0.02 18.66 9.68
C LEU A 54 -0.52 19.41 8.45
N THR A 55 -0.54 20.75 8.48
CA THR A 55 -0.95 21.57 7.33
C THR A 55 0.04 21.42 6.16
N TRP A 56 1.32 21.33 6.49
CA TRP A 56 2.36 21.13 5.49
C TRP A 56 2.31 19.73 4.86
N LEU A 57 2.24 18.67 5.66
CA LEU A 57 2.07 17.31 5.14
C LEU A 57 0.78 17.17 4.35
N HIS A 58 -0.32 17.81 4.80
CA HIS A 58 -1.54 17.87 4.04
C HIS A 58 -1.33 18.47 2.63
N SER A 59 -0.56 19.55 2.50
CA SER A 59 -0.31 20.18 1.20
C SER A 59 0.57 19.35 0.26
N LEU A 60 1.44 18.49 0.79
CA LEU A 60 2.38 17.69 0.02
C LEU A 60 1.86 16.30 -0.37
N THR A 61 0.92 15.77 0.40
CA THR A 61 0.45 14.39 0.25
C THR A 61 -0.98 14.32 -0.27
N SER A 62 -1.37 13.15 -0.74
CA SER A 62 -2.71 12.87 -1.29
C SER A 62 -3.81 12.73 -0.24
N GLN A 63 -3.47 12.66 1.07
CA GLN A 63 -4.42 12.42 2.17
C GLN A 63 -4.78 13.71 2.90
N HIS A 64 -5.98 13.75 3.49
CA HIS A 64 -6.42 14.85 4.33
C HIS A 64 -5.83 14.72 5.74
N LEU A 65 -4.77 15.47 6.05
CA LEU A 65 -4.02 15.35 7.31
C LEU A 65 -4.20 16.52 8.28
N GLU A 66 -4.78 17.65 7.87
CA GLU A 66 -4.91 18.84 8.73
C GLU A 66 -5.62 18.57 10.06
N ARG A 67 -6.52 17.60 10.07
CA ARG A 67 -7.35 17.25 11.24
C ARG A 67 -7.02 15.89 11.82
N LEU A 68 -5.86 15.32 11.46
CA LEU A 68 -5.43 14.05 12.02
C LEU A 68 -5.29 14.19 13.55
N ALA A 69 -6.11 13.44 14.28
CA ALA A 69 -6.11 13.49 15.73
C ALA A 69 -4.90 12.71 16.31
N PRO A 70 -4.43 13.08 17.51
CA PRO A 70 -3.38 12.31 18.16
C PRO A 70 -3.78 10.85 18.36
N GLY A 71 -2.91 9.93 17.91
CA GLY A 71 -3.13 8.48 17.91
C GLY A 71 -3.94 7.96 16.73
N GLU A 72 -4.48 8.82 15.88
CA GLU A 72 -5.12 8.42 14.63
C GLU A 72 -4.06 8.05 13.58
N THR A 73 -4.34 7.00 12.80
CA THR A 73 -3.45 6.53 11.74
C THR A 73 -4.05 6.83 10.38
N ALA A 74 -3.20 7.25 9.45
CA ALA A 74 -3.56 7.48 8.06
C ALA A 74 -2.50 6.88 7.11
N GLN A 75 -2.93 6.58 5.88
CA GLN A 75 -2.03 6.37 4.76
C GLN A 75 -2.04 7.59 3.85
N ALA A 76 -0.90 7.96 3.33
CA ALA A 76 -0.75 9.10 2.45
C ALA A 76 0.30 8.81 1.35
N LEU A 77 0.08 9.36 0.16
CA LEU A 77 1.01 9.23 -0.95
C LEU A 77 1.75 10.54 -1.21
N ILE A 78 3.00 10.41 -1.58
CA ILE A 78 3.70 11.43 -2.35
C ILE A 78 3.74 10.95 -3.79
N LEU A 79 3.22 11.77 -4.68
CA LEU A 79 3.09 11.46 -6.10
C LEU A 79 4.06 12.32 -6.92
N SER A 80 4.43 11.85 -8.10
CA SER A 80 5.10 12.67 -9.12
C SER A 80 4.15 13.75 -9.68
N PRO A 81 4.65 14.76 -10.43
CA PRO A 81 3.79 15.71 -11.14
C PRO A 81 2.81 15.02 -12.11
N GLN A 82 3.16 13.83 -12.61
CA GLN A 82 2.34 13.01 -13.50
C GLN A 82 1.34 12.12 -12.74
N GLY A 83 1.32 12.18 -11.40
CA GLY A 83 0.44 11.38 -10.55
C GLY A 83 0.92 9.95 -10.30
N HIS A 84 2.16 9.62 -10.62
CA HIS A 84 2.75 8.31 -10.33
C HIS A 84 3.16 8.22 -8.85
N LEU A 85 3.05 7.04 -8.29
CA LEU A 85 3.38 6.76 -6.89
C LEU A 85 4.90 6.81 -6.68
N GLU A 86 5.36 7.73 -5.82
CA GLU A 86 6.77 7.84 -5.40
C GLU A 86 6.98 7.26 -4.00
N HIS A 87 6.11 7.62 -3.03
CA HIS A 87 6.17 7.09 -1.67
C HIS A 87 4.76 6.82 -1.13
N LEU A 88 4.63 5.74 -0.36
CA LEU A 88 3.49 5.43 0.49
C LEU A 88 3.93 5.53 1.95
N LEU A 89 3.32 6.43 2.69
CA LEU A 89 3.54 6.62 4.11
C LEU A 89 2.39 6.00 4.89
N THR A 90 2.70 5.18 5.90
CA THR A 90 1.76 4.88 6.98
C THR A 90 2.18 5.73 8.17
N LEU A 91 1.30 6.62 8.62
CA LEU A 91 1.66 7.65 9.59
C LEU A 91 0.63 7.81 10.71
N THR A 92 1.08 8.34 11.84
CA THR A 92 0.25 8.76 12.97
C THR A 92 0.85 10.00 13.61
N ASP A 93 0.02 10.80 14.27
CA ASP A 93 0.46 11.97 15.02
C ASP A 93 0.35 11.72 16.52
N ASP A 94 1.36 12.10 17.33
CA ASP A 94 1.35 11.95 18.79
C ASP A 94 0.93 13.23 19.53
N GLY A 95 0.54 14.28 18.77
CA GLY A 95 0.24 15.62 19.28
C GLY A 95 1.42 16.59 19.20
N THR A 96 2.63 16.08 19.09
CA THR A 96 3.88 16.88 19.00
C THR A 96 4.65 16.62 17.72
N ARG A 97 4.64 15.37 17.24
CA ARG A 97 5.32 14.88 16.05
C ARG A 97 4.38 13.98 15.24
N THR A 98 4.51 14.05 13.95
CA THR A 98 3.97 13.04 13.03
C THR A 98 5.05 12.00 12.79
N TRP A 99 4.75 10.74 13.07
CA TRP A 99 5.59 9.59 12.82
C TRP A 99 5.12 8.89 11.56
N ALA A 100 6.04 8.44 10.73
CA ALA A 100 5.70 7.65 9.57
C ALA A 100 6.72 6.53 9.35
N HIS A 101 6.25 5.43 8.77
CA HIS A 101 7.15 4.44 8.21
C HIS A 101 6.89 4.25 6.71
N VAL A 102 7.94 3.88 6.01
CA VAL A 102 7.99 3.70 4.55
C VAL A 102 8.72 2.41 4.19
N GLU A 103 8.72 2.05 2.91
CA GLU A 103 9.44 0.85 2.44
C GLU A 103 10.94 0.90 2.77
N PRO A 104 11.58 -0.26 2.97
CA PRO A 104 13.01 -0.32 3.21
C PRO A 104 13.82 0.45 2.16
N GLY A 105 14.85 1.17 2.60
CA GLY A 105 15.74 1.93 1.72
C GLY A 105 15.17 3.22 1.13
N THR A 106 13.90 3.57 1.37
CA THR A 106 13.28 4.76 0.75
C THR A 106 13.25 6.02 1.63
N ALA A 107 13.56 5.90 2.92
CA ALA A 107 13.50 7.01 3.88
C ALA A 107 14.40 8.19 3.49
N GLY A 108 15.63 7.93 3.08
CA GLY A 108 16.57 9.00 2.70
C GLY A 108 16.09 9.85 1.52
N ALA A 109 15.50 9.22 0.49
CA ALA A 109 14.92 9.92 -0.66
C ALA A 109 13.70 10.77 -0.24
N LEU A 110 12.84 10.20 0.62
CA LEU A 110 11.68 10.91 1.16
C LEU A 110 12.10 12.12 2.00
N VAL A 111 13.05 11.97 2.91
CA VAL A 111 13.57 13.06 3.75
C VAL A 111 14.22 14.15 2.89
N GLY A 112 14.97 13.78 1.85
CA GLY A 112 15.52 14.72 0.87
C GLY A 112 14.43 15.52 0.16
N TYR A 113 13.38 14.88 -0.31
CA TYR A 113 12.22 15.55 -0.91
C TYR A 113 11.52 16.49 0.08
N LEU A 114 11.18 16.00 1.27
CA LEU A 114 10.51 16.79 2.30
C LEU A 114 11.32 18.02 2.69
N ASN A 115 12.63 17.90 2.90
CA ASN A 115 13.49 19.04 3.20
C ASN A 115 13.55 20.05 2.05
N SER A 116 13.51 19.62 0.79
CA SER A 116 13.47 20.52 -0.37
C SER A 116 12.17 21.35 -0.44
N MET A 117 11.08 20.86 0.16
CA MET A 117 9.76 21.50 0.18
C MET A 117 9.47 22.30 1.46
N ARG A 118 10.44 22.40 2.34
CA ARG A 118 10.26 23.01 3.68
C ARG A 118 10.11 24.54 3.65
N PHE A 119 10.84 25.21 2.76
CA PHE A 119 10.87 26.69 2.64
C PHE A 119 11.03 27.38 4.00
N MET A 120 10.11 28.30 4.34
CA MET A 120 10.12 29.08 5.58
C MET A 120 9.16 28.50 6.66
N LEU A 121 8.63 27.27 6.45
CA LEU A 121 7.72 26.64 7.41
C LEU A 121 8.47 26.11 8.65
N ARG A 122 7.77 26.17 9.78
CA ARG A 122 8.31 25.76 11.08
C ARG A 122 8.13 24.26 11.27
N VAL A 123 8.87 23.50 10.48
CA VAL A 123 8.87 22.04 10.49
C VAL A 123 10.31 21.54 10.53
N GLU A 124 10.50 20.37 11.12
CA GLU A 124 11.76 19.63 11.13
C GLU A 124 11.49 18.19 10.74
N VAL A 125 12.32 17.65 9.84
CA VAL A 125 12.20 16.28 9.33
C VAL A 125 13.44 15.51 9.75
N GLU A 126 13.25 14.37 10.40
CA GLU A 126 14.32 13.51 10.87
C GLU A 126 14.16 12.09 10.33
N ASP A 127 15.28 11.48 9.86
CA ASP A 127 15.36 10.05 9.59
C ASP A 127 15.79 9.31 10.86
N LEU A 128 14.89 8.52 11.39
CA LEU A 128 15.13 7.71 12.60
C LEU A 128 15.35 6.22 12.27
N SER A 129 15.51 5.86 11.00
CA SER A 129 15.65 4.46 10.54
C SER A 129 16.83 3.72 11.20
N ALA A 130 17.87 4.45 11.63
CA ALA A 130 19.00 3.86 12.33
C ALA A 130 18.68 3.42 13.77
N THR A 131 17.78 4.14 14.45
CA THR A 131 17.47 3.97 15.89
C THR A 131 16.11 3.36 16.17
N HIS A 132 15.17 3.49 15.24
CA HIS A 132 13.79 2.98 15.35
C HIS A 132 13.49 1.95 14.30
N GLY A 133 12.58 1.05 14.61
CA GLY A 133 12.10 0.02 13.70
C GLY A 133 10.60 -0.20 13.86
N VAL A 134 10.05 -1.05 13.01
CA VAL A 134 8.64 -1.43 12.99
C VAL A 134 8.51 -2.88 13.40
N LEU A 135 7.60 -3.17 14.34
CA LEU A 135 7.04 -4.50 14.56
C LEU A 135 5.59 -4.49 14.10
N SER A 136 5.20 -5.45 13.30
CA SER A 136 3.79 -5.64 12.94
C SER A 136 3.18 -6.71 13.83
N LEU A 137 2.10 -6.36 14.52
CA LEU A 137 1.26 -7.31 15.23
C LEU A 137 0.07 -7.65 14.35
N LEU A 138 0.05 -8.86 13.82
CA LEU A 138 -1.03 -9.36 12.95
C LEU A 138 -1.96 -10.27 13.73
N PHE A 139 -3.29 -10.09 13.59
CA PHE A 139 -4.31 -10.92 14.24
C PHE A 139 -5.65 -10.84 13.49
N GLN A 140 -6.46 -11.88 13.53
CA GLN A 140 -7.82 -11.85 12.93
C GLN A 140 -8.84 -11.18 13.85
N THR A 141 -8.73 -11.37 15.15
CA THR A 141 -9.62 -10.76 16.14
C THR A 141 -8.77 -10.08 17.19
N ALA A 142 -9.03 -8.81 17.52
CA ALA A 142 -8.24 -8.05 18.47
C ALA A 142 -8.09 -8.80 19.81
N PRO A 143 -6.93 -9.36 20.13
CA PRO A 143 -6.74 -10.05 21.40
C PRO A 143 -6.49 -9.03 22.50
N GLY A 144 -7.31 -9.06 23.55
CA GLY A 144 -7.16 -8.15 24.70
C GLY A 144 -5.79 -8.20 25.37
N ALA A 145 -5.06 -9.32 25.25
CA ALA A 145 -3.72 -9.49 25.83
C ALA A 145 -2.60 -8.81 25.01
N LEU A 146 -2.73 -8.73 23.70
CA LEU A 146 -1.68 -8.20 22.82
C LEU A 146 -1.67 -6.67 22.75
N SER A 147 -2.77 -6.00 23.12
CA SER A 147 -2.82 -4.53 23.16
C SER A 147 -1.89 -3.91 24.21
N GLN A 148 -1.40 -4.71 25.16
CA GLN A 148 -0.48 -4.29 26.23
C GLN A 148 0.97 -4.72 25.99
N THR A 149 1.28 -5.28 24.82
CA THR A 149 2.56 -5.97 24.56
C THR A 149 3.77 -5.04 24.57
N ALA A 150 3.62 -3.79 24.20
CA ALA A 150 4.74 -2.83 24.10
C ALA A 150 4.39 -1.48 24.71
N PRO A 151 4.53 -1.30 26.04
CA PRO A 151 4.36 0.01 26.67
C PRO A 151 5.34 1.03 26.08
N GLY A 152 4.84 2.21 25.71
CA GLY A 152 5.63 3.29 25.13
C GLY A 152 5.95 3.15 23.64
N ALA A 153 5.44 2.10 22.97
CA ALA A 153 5.45 2.03 21.50
C ALA A 153 4.36 2.91 20.90
N LEU A 154 4.65 3.50 19.76
CA LEU A 154 3.66 4.21 18.98
C LEU A 154 2.87 3.21 18.13
N HIS A 155 1.56 3.21 18.25
CA HIS A 155 0.67 2.26 17.58
C HIS A 155 0.08 2.88 16.32
N LEU A 156 0.24 2.19 15.20
CA LEU A 156 -0.38 2.52 13.92
C LEU A 156 -1.28 1.37 13.48
N SER A 157 -2.44 1.68 12.89
CA SER A 157 -3.28 0.66 12.28
C SER A 157 -2.55 0.05 11.09
N SER A 158 -2.50 -1.29 11.01
CA SER A 158 -1.93 -1.97 9.84
C SER A 158 -2.79 -1.72 8.61
N PRO A 159 -2.20 -1.56 7.41
CA PRO A 159 -2.95 -1.48 6.16
C PRO A 159 -3.69 -2.78 5.80
N ILE A 160 -3.34 -3.89 6.42
CA ILE A 160 -4.04 -5.16 6.24
C ILE A 160 -5.35 -5.09 7.02
N ARG A 161 -6.47 -4.95 6.32
CA ARG A 161 -7.81 -4.79 6.90
C ARG A 161 -8.69 -5.99 6.55
N ASP A 162 -9.59 -6.33 7.47
CA ASP A 162 -10.59 -7.39 7.31
C ASP A 162 -11.72 -7.02 6.35
N THR A 163 -12.01 -5.75 6.22
CA THR A 163 -13.07 -5.23 5.37
C THR A 163 -12.60 -3.94 4.72
N LEU A 164 -12.63 -3.91 3.41
CA LEU A 164 -12.93 -2.70 2.70
C LEU A 164 -14.45 -2.48 2.88
N GLU A 165 -14.87 -1.91 4.03
CA GLU A 165 -16.21 -1.35 4.10
C GLU A 165 -16.32 -0.30 3.01
N ASP A 166 -17.30 -0.46 2.17
CA ASP A 166 -17.88 0.39 1.13
C ASP A 166 -17.46 1.86 1.12
N ALA A 167 -16.20 2.18 1.04
CA ALA A 167 -15.76 3.48 0.65
C ALA A 167 -15.72 3.49 -0.88
N GLU A 168 -16.81 3.88 -1.53
CA GLU A 168 -16.90 4.40 -2.91
C GLU A 168 -15.97 3.81 -4.00
N LEU A 169 -15.37 2.64 -3.76
CA LEU A 169 -14.75 1.79 -4.74
C LEU A 169 -15.86 0.91 -5.29
N GLY A 170 -16.28 1.16 -6.50
CA GLY A 170 -17.36 0.43 -7.17
C GLY A 170 -17.25 -1.07 -6.88
N ALA A 171 -18.34 -1.61 -6.37
CA ALA A 171 -18.58 -2.96 -5.93
C ALA A 171 -17.82 -4.03 -6.72
N ALA A 172 -16.70 -4.50 -6.22
CA ALA A 172 -16.02 -5.75 -6.61
C ALA A 172 -14.81 -6.09 -5.73
N GLY A 173 -14.73 -5.60 -4.49
CA GLY A 173 -13.73 -6.11 -3.54
C GLY A 173 -14.33 -7.26 -2.75
N THR A 174 -13.93 -8.49 -3.00
CA THR A 174 -14.14 -9.55 -2.01
C THR A 174 -13.42 -9.14 -0.74
N ALA A 175 -14.15 -9.04 0.37
CA ALA A 175 -13.59 -8.77 1.68
C ALA A 175 -12.47 -9.79 1.96
N SER A 176 -11.27 -9.28 2.25
CA SER A 176 -10.18 -10.13 2.71
C SER A 176 -10.57 -10.70 4.07
N THR A 177 -10.45 -12.00 4.23
CA THR A 177 -10.65 -12.70 5.51
C THR A 177 -9.46 -12.54 6.45
N PHE A 178 -8.42 -11.78 6.04
CA PHE A 178 -7.23 -11.56 6.85
C PHE A 178 -7.38 -10.35 7.75
N GLY A 179 -7.37 -10.60 9.03
CA GLY A 179 -7.80 -9.74 10.10
C GLY A 179 -7.03 -8.47 10.39
N MET A 180 -7.46 -7.80 11.44
CA MET A 180 -6.91 -6.53 11.90
C MET A 180 -5.44 -6.69 12.33
N GLY A 181 -4.62 -5.67 12.09
CA GLY A 181 -3.23 -5.61 12.51
C GLY A 181 -2.87 -4.23 13.03
N ARG A 182 -1.72 -4.15 13.69
CA ARG A 182 -1.13 -2.89 14.15
C ARG A 182 0.35 -2.89 13.87
N ASP A 183 0.85 -1.78 13.39
CA ASP A 183 2.28 -1.51 13.33
C ASP A 183 2.70 -0.75 14.59
N LEU A 184 3.81 -1.15 15.18
CA LEU A 184 4.39 -0.56 16.37
C LEU A 184 5.72 0.06 15.99
N ILE A 185 5.86 1.37 16.11
CA ILE A 185 7.16 2.05 15.99
C ILE A 185 7.80 2.10 17.37
N LEU A 186 9.01 1.59 17.50
CA LEU A 186 9.75 1.56 18.76
C LEU A 186 11.25 1.60 18.50
N ALA A 187 12.02 1.93 19.55
CA ALA A 187 13.47 1.89 19.46
C ALA A 187 13.96 0.46 19.18
N LYS A 188 14.96 0.31 18.31
CA LYS A 188 15.43 -1.02 17.82
C LYS A 188 15.94 -1.91 18.95
N ASP A 189 16.55 -1.35 19.99
CA ASP A 189 17.02 -2.08 21.17
C ASP A 189 15.86 -2.71 21.99
N ARG A 190 14.62 -2.21 21.82
CA ARG A 190 13.42 -2.74 22.48
C ARG A 190 12.74 -3.87 21.71
N ILE A 191 13.07 -4.05 20.44
CA ILE A 191 12.39 -5.03 19.55
C ILE A 191 12.52 -6.45 20.10
N ALA A 192 13.74 -6.85 20.47
CA ALA A 192 13.99 -8.19 21.01
C ALA A 192 13.23 -8.44 22.33
N ASP A 193 13.15 -7.44 23.21
CA ASP A 193 12.42 -7.53 24.49
C ASP A 193 10.91 -7.72 24.28
N VAL A 194 10.35 -7.05 23.27
CA VAL A 194 8.93 -7.18 22.92
C VAL A 194 8.63 -8.54 22.31
N ALA A 195 9.47 -9.00 21.38
CA ALA A 195 9.31 -10.29 20.72
C ALA A 195 9.60 -11.49 21.62
N GLY A 196 10.49 -11.35 22.59
CA GLY A 196 10.83 -12.40 23.57
C GLY A 196 9.80 -12.62 24.67
N LYS A 197 8.69 -11.89 24.69
CA LYS A 197 7.67 -12.07 25.73
C LYS A 197 6.99 -13.43 25.62
N PRO A 198 6.84 -14.18 26.74
CA PRO A 198 6.17 -15.48 26.73
C PRO A 198 4.73 -15.39 26.19
N GLY A 199 4.36 -16.34 25.33
CA GLY A 199 3.00 -16.48 24.82
C GLY A 199 2.66 -15.60 23.63
N VAL A 200 3.62 -14.84 23.09
CA VAL A 200 3.45 -14.08 21.83
C VAL A 200 4.21 -14.83 20.71
N PRO A 201 3.52 -15.45 19.76
CA PRO A 201 4.18 -16.09 18.62
C PRO A 201 4.93 -15.05 17.78
N VAL A 202 6.06 -15.46 17.20
CA VAL A 202 6.78 -14.68 16.18
C VAL A 202 6.56 -15.33 14.81
N ALA A 203 6.51 -14.51 13.78
CA ALA A 203 6.44 -14.95 12.39
C ALA A 203 7.38 -14.11 11.53
N GLY A 204 7.91 -14.71 10.47
CA GLY A 204 8.81 -14.02 9.55
C GLY A 204 8.09 -13.35 8.38
N MET A 205 8.88 -12.72 7.52
CA MET A 205 8.37 -11.98 6.36
C MET A 205 7.61 -12.85 5.37
N TRP A 206 7.92 -14.14 5.24
CA TRP A 206 7.13 -15.01 4.36
C TRP A 206 5.69 -15.20 4.84
N ALA A 207 5.46 -15.25 6.14
CA ALA A 207 4.11 -15.27 6.69
C ALA A 207 3.40 -13.93 6.52
N TYR A 208 4.12 -12.81 6.73
CA TYR A 208 3.60 -11.47 6.48
C TYR A 208 3.21 -11.26 5.02
N GLU A 209 4.08 -11.62 4.07
CA GLU A 209 3.84 -11.46 2.63
C GLU A 209 2.68 -12.33 2.16
N ALA A 210 2.59 -13.59 2.61
CA ALA A 210 1.44 -14.45 2.29
C ALA A 210 0.12 -13.82 2.76
N ALA A 211 0.09 -13.29 3.98
CA ALA A 211 -1.05 -12.59 4.54
C ALA A 211 -1.40 -11.31 3.77
N ARG A 212 -0.40 -10.50 3.43
CA ARG A 212 -0.56 -9.25 2.70
C ARG A 212 -1.10 -9.49 1.28
N ILE A 213 -0.55 -10.48 0.58
CA ILE A 213 -1.00 -10.86 -0.77
C ILE A 213 -2.44 -11.32 -0.74
N ALA A 214 -2.80 -12.21 0.20
CA ALA A 214 -4.16 -12.68 0.41
C ALA A 214 -5.12 -11.55 0.79
N ALA A 215 -4.62 -10.51 1.47
CA ALA A 215 -5.36 -9.30 1.80
C ALA A 215 -5.41 -8.27 0.65
N HIS A 216 -4.89 -8.60 -0.53
CA HIS A 216 -4.91 -7.74 -1.72
C HIS A 216 -4.16 -6.39 -1.56
N VAL A 217 -3.23 -6.29 -0.65
CA VAL A 217 -2.49 -5.05 -0.35
C VAL A 217 -1.21 -4.99 -1.19
N ALA A 218 -1.16 -4.06 -2.13
CA ALA A 218 0.03 -3.81 -2.93
C ALA A 218 1.17 -3.22 -2.11
N ARG A 219 2.41 -3.61 -2.43
CA ARG A 219 3.64 -3.10 -1.83
C ARG A 219 4.40 -2.22 -2.84
N PRO A 220 4.62 -0.93 -2.55
CA PRO A 220 5.37 -0.04 -3.43
C PRO A 220 6.78 -0.56 -3.74
N GLY A 221 7.18 -0.46 -5.01
CA GLY A 221 8.48 -0.93 -5.48
C GLY A 221 8.58 -2.44 -5.70
N VAL A 222 7.59 -3.21 -5.23
CA VAL A 222 7.49 -4.66 -5.47
C VAL A 222 6.29 -4.96 -6.38
N ASP A 223 5.10 -4.49 -6.03
CA ASP A 223 3.88 -4.66 -6.83
C ASP A 223 3.60 -3.45 -7.73
N THR A 224 4.47 -2.46 -7.71
CA THR A 224 4.35 -1.21 -8.46
C THR A 224 5.66 -0.88 -9.19
N ASP A 225 5.54 -0.12 -10.27
CA ASP A 225 6.66 0.47 -10.99
C ASP A 225 6.62 2.01 -10.93
N HIS A 226 7.61 2.66 -11.58
CA HIS A 226 7.76 4.11 -11.63
C HIS A 226 6.63 4.85 -12.38
N LYS A 227 5.69 4.12 -13.02
CA LYS A 227 4.53 4.68 -13.74
C LYS A 227 3.21 4.35 -13.06
N THR A 228 3.23 3.65 -11.94
CA THR A 228 2.01 3.17 -11.29
C THR A 228 1.19 4.33 -10.73
N LEU A 229 -0.10 4.35 -11.09
CA LEU A 229 -1.10 5.28 -10.57
C LEU A 229 -1.79 4.69 -9.33
N PRO A 230 -2.22 5.51 -8.37
CA PRO A 230 -2.93 5.02 -7.17
C PRO A 230 -4.17 4.17 -7.47
N HIS A 231 -4.88 4.47 -8.56
CA HIS A 231 -6.05 3.71 -9.01
C HIS A 231 -5.72 2.28 -9.40
N GLU A 232 -4.54 2.05 -9.98
CA GLU A 232 -4.15 0.73 -10.49
C GLU A 232 -3.99 -0.31 -9.37
N VAL A 233 -3.73 0.15 -8.14
CA VAL A 233 -3.40 -0.69 -6.99
C VAL A 233 -4.34 -0.49 -5.79
N GLY A 234 -5.53 0.10 -6.03
CA GLY A 234 -6.58 0.19 -5.02
C GLY A 234 -6.33 1.18 -3.89
N LEU A 235 -5.50 2.21 -4.09
CA LEU A 235 -5.17 3.21 -3.07
C LEU A 235 -6.11 4.43 -3.03
N ILE A 236 -7.13 4.48 -3.88
CA ILE A 236 -8.15 5.53 -3.85
C ILE A 236 -9.07 5.30 -2.64
N GLY A 237 -9.31 6.35 -1.87
CA GLY A 237 -10.11 6.29 -0.63
C GLY A 237 -9.29 5.88 0.61
N THR A 238 -8.30 5.00 0.48
CA THR A 238 -7.44 4.61 1.61
C THR A 238 -6.27 5.57 1.82
N ALA A 239 -5.51 5.86 0.77
CA ALA A 239 -4.35 6.75 0.80
C ALA A 239 -4.54 8.04 -0.01
N VAL A 240 -5.64 8.17 -0.75
CA VAL A 240 -6.00 9.35 -1.54
C VAL A 240 -7.37 9.86 -1.12
N HIS A 241 -7.42 11.09 -0.63
CA HIS A 241 -8.66 11.79 -0.31
C HIS A 241 -9.09 12.65 -1.50
N LEU A 242 -10.17 12.27 -2.19
CA LEU A 242 -10.60 12.90 -3.45
C LEU A 242 -11.09 14.35 -3.28
N ASN A 243 -11.63 14.70 -2.11
CA ASN A 243 -12.24 16.02 -1.82
C ASN A 243 -11.34 16.92 -0.97
N LYS A 244 -10.02 16.80 -1.07
CA LYS A 244 -9.08 17.69 -0.37
C LYS A 244 -8.53 18.79 -1.29
N GLY A 245 -7.81 19.78 -0.70
CA GLY A 245 -7.08 20.83 -1.42
C GLY A 245 -5.99 20.29 -2.35
N CYS A 246 -5.33 21.19 -3.08
CA CYS A 246 -4.32 20.84 -4.08
C CYS A 246 -3.13 20.08 -3.47
N TYR A 247 -2.62 19.11 -4.22
CA TYR A 247 -1.38 18.39 -3.98
C TYR A 247 -0.73 17.98 -5.31
N ARG A 248 0.55 17.65 -5.28
CA ARG A 248 1.31 17.26 -6.47
C ARG A 248 0.72 16.02 -7.14
N GLY A 249 0.47 16.09 -8.46
CA GLY A 249 -0.10 14.98 -9.24
C GLY A 249 -1.63 14.85 -9.19
N GLN A 250 -2.34 15.72 -8.44
CA GLN A 250 -3.80 15.65 -8.27
C GLN A 250 -4.57 15.71 -9.60
N GLU A 251 -4.10 16.48 -10.59
CA GLU A 251 -4.80 16.62 -11.87
C GLU A 251 -4.96 15.26 -12.58
N THR A 252 -3.88 14.45 -12.61
CA THR A 252 -3.93 13.11 -13.19
C THR A 252 -4.86 12.20 -12.40
N VAL A 253 -4.78 12.22 -11.06
CA VAL A 253 -5.67 11.45 -10.19
C VAL A 253 -7.12 11.79 -10.45
N ALA A 254 -7.46 13.09 -10.45
CA ALA A 254 -8.83 13.56 -10.69
C ALA A 254 -9.32 13.20 -12.11
N ARG A 255 -8.47 13.33 -13.13
CA ARG A 255 -8.83 12.98 -14.51
C ARG A 255 -9.11 11.49 -14.66
N VAL A 256 -8.25 10.62 -14.12
CA VAL A 256 -8.46 9.16 -14.16
C VAL A 256 -9.71 8.79 -13.38
N HIS A 257 -9.92 9.38 -12.20
CA HIS A 257 -11.09 9.09 -11.38
C HIS A 257 -12.40 9.51 -12.05
N ASN A 258 -12.48 10.76 -12.53
CA ASN A 258 -13.75 11.34 -12.97
C ASN A 258 -14.15 10.97 -14.41
N VAL A 259 -13.18 10.84 -15.31
CA VAL A 259 -13.45 10.81 -16.78
C VAL A 259 -12.78 9.63 -17.47
N GLY A 260 -11.85 8.95 -16.78
CA GLY A 260 -11.03 7.90 -17.37
C GLY A 260 -11.07 6.59 -16.60
N HIS A 261 -10.18 5.71 -17.01
CA HIS A 261 -9.90 4.46 -16.33
C HIS A 261 -8.39 4.31 -16.17
N PRO A 262 -7.91 3.65 -15.11
CA PRO A 262 -6.49 3.33 -14.99
C PRO A 262 -6.07 2.41 -16.15
N PRO A 263 -4.88 2.58 -16.72
CA PRO A 263 -4.42 1.78 -17.86
C PRO A 263 -4.15 0.32 -17.49
N ARG A 264 -3.85 0.06 -16.22
CA ARG A 264 -3.58 -1.27 -15.66
C ARG A 264 -4.43 -1.50 -14.42
N ARG A 265 -4.47 -2.71 -13.95
CA ARG A 265 -5.19 -3.12 -12.74
C ARG A 265 -4.44 -4.20 -11.99
N LEU A 266 -4.47 -4.12 -10.66
CA LEU A 266 -3.97 -5.16 -9.77
C LEU A 266 -4.92 -6.35 -9.77
N VAL A 267 -4.34 -7.54 -9.83
CA VAL A 267 -5.04 -8.83 -9.72
C VAL A 267 -4.34 -9.73 -8.72
N LEU A 268 -5.12 -10.56 -8.02
CA LEU A 268 -4.58 -11.71 -7.32
C LEU A 268 -4.41 -12.85 -8.34
N LEU A 269 -3.27 -13.51 -8.29
CA LEU A 269 -2.93 -14.67 -9.10
C LEU A 269 -2.99 -15.92 -8.24
N HIS A 270 -3.88 -16.85 -8.59
CA HIS A 270 -3.89 -18.21 -8.07
C HIS A 270 -3.00 -19.06 -8.98
N LEU A 271 -1.80 -19.35 -8.50
CA LEU A 271 -0.74 -19.99 -9.28
C LEU A 271 -0.89 -21.52 -9.29
N ASP A 272 -0.52 -22.16 -10.38
CA ASP A 272 -0.49 -23.61 -10.47
C ASP A 272 0.58 -24.20 -9.53
N GLY A 273 0.12 -24.86 -8.48
CA GLY A 273 0.98 -25.49 -7.48
C GLY A 273 1.82 -26.67 -8.01
N SER A 274 1.47 -27.23 -9.17
CA SER A 274 2.23 -28.34 -9.78
C SER A 274 3.60 -27.88 -10.33
N ALA A 275 3.75 -26.58 -10.60
CA ALA A 275 5.02 -26.02 -11.07
C ALA A 275 6.12 -26.01 -10.02
N ASP A 276 5.79 -26.18 -8.74
CA ASP A 276 6.68 -26.15 -7.56
C ASP A 276 7.63 -24.96 -7.49
N ARG A 277 7.30 -23.87 -8.14
CA ARG A 277 8.03 -22.60 -8.12
C ARG A 277 7.08 -21.42 -8.08
N LEU A 278 7.59 -20.30 -7.59
CA LEU A 278 6.88 -19.02 -7.64
C LEU A 278 7.45 -18.18 -8.79
N PRO A 279 6.64 -17.32 -9.44
CA PRO A 279 7.14 -16.35 -10.39
C PRO A 279 8.18 -15.43 -9.77
N ALA A 280 9.24 -15.14 -10.51
CA ALA A 280 10.21 -14.15 -10.07
C ALA A 280 9.60 -12.75 -10.11
N HIS A 281 9.98 -11.90 -9.15
CA HIS A 281 9.59 -10.49 -9.13
C HIS A 281 9.96 -9.79 -10.45
N GLY A 282 9.01 -9.00 -10.98
CA GLY A 282 9.19 -8.26 -12.23
C GLY A 282 9.13 -9.11 -13.49
N SER A 283 8.96 -10.44 -13.38
CA SER A 283 8.82 -11.30 -14.56
C SER A 283 7.56 -10.99 -15.35
N PRO A 284 7.56 -11.22 -16.69
CA PRO A 284 6.42 -10.92 -17.53
C PRO A 284 5.22 -11.81 -17.19
N ILE A 285 4.02 -11.20 -17.26
CA ILE A 285 2.76 -11.92 -17.34
C ILE A 285 2.33 -11.91 -18.79
N THR A 286 2.07 -13.09 -19.34
CA THR A 286 1.65 -13.26 -20.74
C THR A 286 0.31 -13.97 -20.85
N LEU A 287 -0.35 -13.83 -22.00
CA LEU A 287 -1.43 -14.71 -22.44
C LEU A 287 -0.85 -15.99 -23.06
N ASP A 288 -1.72 -16.96 -23.35
CA ASP A 288 -1.34 -18.25 -23.96
C ASP A 288 -0.65 -18.09 -25.35
N ASP A 289 -0.91 -17.00 -26.07
CA ASP A 289 -0.28 -16.66 -27.32
C ASP A 289 1.10 -15.98 -27.19
N GLY A 290 1.59 -15.82 -25.94
CA GLY A 290 2.85 -15.16 -25.64
C GLY A 290 2.78 -13.64 -25.57
N THR A 291 1.60 -13.03 -25.76
CA THR A 291 1.43 -11.57 -25.65
C THR A 291 1.67 -11.11 -24.22
N GLU A 292 2.64 -10.22 -24.01
CA GLU A 292 2.92 -9.64 -22.71
C GLU A 292 1.82 -8.63 -22.32
N VAL A 293 1.23 -8.87 -21.14
CA VAL A 293 0.09 -8.10 -20.63
C VAL A 293 0.34 -7.45 -19.28
N GLY A 294 1.47 -7.70 -18.64
CA GLY A 294 1.80 -7.13 -17.34
C GLY A 294 3.04 -7.74 -16.72
N PHE A 295 3.22 -7.54 -15.42
CA PHE A 295 4.33 -8.13 -14.68
C PHE A 295 3.86 -8.72 -13.33
N ALA A 296 4.57 -9.75 -12.87
CA ALA A 296 4.39 -10.34 -11.56
C ALA A 296 5.10 -9.50 -10.50
N GLY A 297 4.37 -9.11 -9.48
CA GLY A 297 4.91 -8.45 -8.29
C GLY A 297 5.33 -9.47 -7.23
N SER A 298 4.71 -9.41 -6.07
CA SER A 298 4.92 -10.34 -4.96
C SER A 298 4.33 -11.71 -5.24
N ALA A 299 4.98 -12.77 -4.75
CA ALA A 299 4.45 -14.13 -4.75
C ALA A 299 4.81 -14.83 -3.45
N ALA A 300 3.91 -15.67 -2.93
CA ALA A 300 4.09 -16.42 -1.70
C ALA A 300 3.35 -17.77 -1.72
N ARG A 301 3.75 -18.68 -0.85
CA ARG A 301 2.99 -19.89 -0.55
C ARG A 301 2.08 -19.63 0.64
N HIS A 302 0.78 -19.51 0.41
CA HIS A 302 -0.22 -19.33 1.46
C HIS A 302 -0.66 -20.69 2.01
N TYR A 303 -0.85 -20.78 3.32
CA TYR A 303 -1.12 -22.06 4.00
C TYR A 303 -2.49 -22.71 3.63
N GLU A 304 -3.45 -21.92 3.15
CA GLU A 304 -4.76 -22.39 2.67
C GLU A 304 -4.93 -22.26 1.17
N LEU A 305 -4.53 -21.09 0.60
CA LEU A 305 -4.74 -20.77 -0.82
C LEU A 305 -3.69 -21.42 -1.75
N GLY A 306 -2.64 -22.03 -1.17
CA GLY A 306 -1.53 -22.54 -1.96
C GLY A 306 -0.64 -21.39 -2.49
N PRO A 307 0.02 -21.55 -3.64
CA PRO A 307 0.84 -20.50 -4.21
C PRO A 307 -0.05 -19.40 -4.79
N ILE A 308 0.18 -18.16 -4.31
CA ILE A 308 -0.52 -16.95 -4.73
C ILE A 308 0.47 -15.84 -5.09
N GLY A 309 0.02 -14.85 -5.85
CA GLY A 309 0.81 -13.67 -6.15
C GLY A 309 -0.05 -12.45 -6.49
N LEU A 310 0.58 -11.28 -6.56
CA LEU A 310 -0.02 -10.08 -7.11
C LEU A 310 0.56 -9.80 -8.49
N GLY A 311 -0.28 -9.42 -9.42
CA GLY A 311 0.13 -9.03 -10.77
C GLY A 311 -0.49 -7.70 -11.18
N LEU A 312 0.29 -6.86 -11.85
CA LEU A 312 -0.21 -5.63 -12.45
C LEU A 312 -0.38 -5.86 -13.96
N VAL A 313 -1.64 -6.01 -14.41
CA VAL A 313 -1.97 -6.35 -15.80
C VAL A 313 -2.65 -5.19 -16.52
N LYS A 314 -2.54 -5.15 -17.86
CA LYS A 314 -3.30 -4.19 -18.69
C LYS A 314 -4.79 -4.30 -18.41
N ARG A 315 -5.47 -3.17 -18.28
CA ARG A 315 -6.92 -3.11 -18.01
C ARG A 315 -7.76 -3.94 -19.01
N THR A 316 -7.32 -3.96 -20.26
CA THR A 316 -8.02 -4.63 -21.38
C THR A 316 -7.93 -6.15 -21.36
N VAL A 317 -7.13 -6.74 -20.48
CA VAL A 317 -7.05 -8.21 -20.34
C VAL A 317 -8.40 -8.74 -19.84
N PRO A 318 -9.03 -9.70 -20.56
CA PRO A 318 -10.29 -10.29 -20.13
C PRO A 318 -10.16 -10.91 -18.72
N VAL A 319 -11.16 -10.68 -17.86
CA VAL A 319 -11.13 -11.17 -16.47
C VAL A 319 -11.07 -12.70 -16.40
N ALA A 320 -11.63 -13.41 -17.40
CA ALA A 320 -11.62 -14.86 -17.46
C ALA A 320 -10.39 -15.44 -18.18
N ALA A 321 -9.44 -14.59 -18.63
CA ALA A 321 -8.26 -15.09 -19.32
C ALA A 321 -7.32 -15.82 -18.32
N THR A 322 -6.84 -16.99 -18.73
CA THR A 322 -5.72 -17.66 -18.07
C THR A 322 -4.45 -16.89 -18.39
N LEU A 323 -3.61 -16.70 -17.39
CA LEU A 323 -2.34 -15.97 -17.49
C LEU A 323 -1.17 -16.93 -17.27
N LEU A 324 -0.03 -16.57 -17.82
CA LEU A 324 1.25 -17.22 -17.51
C LEU A 324 2.13 -16.19 -16.82
N ALA A 325 2.38 -16.37 -15.53
CA ALA A 325 3.29 -15.54 -14.76
C ALA A 325 4.65 -16.22 -14.69
N ASP A 326 5.67 -15.68 -15.35
CA ASP A 326 6.98 -16.37 -15.50
C ASP A 326 6.82 -17.80 -16.04
N GLY A 327 5.87 -18.04 -16.93
CA GLY A 327 5.55 -19.38 -17.46
C GLY A 327 4.79 -20.30 -16.48
N VAL A 328 4.44 -19.85 -15.28
CA VAL A 328 3.55 -20.57 -14.35
C VAL A 328 2.10 -20.18 -14.67
N ALA A 329 1.24 -21.16 -14.93
CA ALA A 329 -0.17 -20.89 -15.18
C ALA A 329 -0.83 -20.26 -13.94
N ALA A 330 -1.69 -19.28 -14.18
CA ALA A 330 -2.36 -18.53 -13.14
C ALA A 330 -3.80 -18.20 -13.52
N ALA A 331 -4.74 -18.47 -12.63
CA ALA A 331 -6.07 -17.88 -12.67
C ALA A 331 -6.01 -16.50 -11.99
N GLN A 332 -6.68 -15.51 -12.56
CA GLN A 332 -6.73 -14.18 -11.98
C GLN A 332 -8.02 -13.94 -11.20
N GLU A 333 -7.90 -13.31 -10.03
CA GLU A 333 -9.00 -12.72 -9.28
C GLU A 333 -8.89 -11.20 -9.33
N VAL A 334 -10.01 -10.53 -9.53
CA VAL A 334 -10.04 -9.06 -9.70
C VAL A 334 -9.90 -8.39 -8.34
N ILE A 335 -8.82 -7.63 -8.14
CA ILE A 335 -8.65 -6.71 -7.00
C ILE A 335 -9.15 -5.32 -7.41
N VAL A 336 -8.64 -4.79 -8.52
CA VAL A 336 -9.09 -3.52 -9.09
C VAL A 336 -9.93 -3.80 -10.31
N SER A 337 -11.17 -3.31 -10.30
CA SER A 337 -12.11 -3.49 -11.42
C SER A 337 -11.54 -2.90 -12.72
N PRO A 338 -11.74 -3.56 -13.87
CA PRO A 338 -11.45 -2.94 -15.17
C PRO A 338 -12.26 -1.67 -15.41
N ASP A 339 -13.41 -1.51 -14.71
CA ASP A 339 -14.29 -0.35 -14.80
C ASP A 339 -14.06 0.66 -13.65
N ALA A 340 -12.93 0.55 -12.93
CA ALA A 340 -12.58 1.46 -11.83
C ALA A 340 -12.56 2.93 -12.31
N GLY A 341 -13.17 3.81 -11.50
CA GLY A 341 -13.36 5.24 -11.76
C GLY A 341 -14.82 5.64 -11.56
N ALA A 342 -15.10 6.92 -11.35
CA ALA A 342 -16.46 7.43 -11.14
C ALA A 342 -17.31 7.42 -12.44
N ASN A 343 -16.67 7.28 -13.60
CA ASN A 343 -17.31 7.21 -14.93
C ASN A 343 -18.35 8.31 -15.18
N VAL A 344 -18.05 9.54 -14.72
CA VAL A 344 -18.94 10.68 -14.87
C VAL A 344 -19.08 11.04 -16.35
N THR A 345 -20.29 10.89 -16.89
CA THR A 345 -20.58 11.34 -18.25
C THR A 345 -20.64 12.87 -18.28
N VAL A 346 -19.58 13.50 -18.79
CA VAL A 346 -19.54 14.95 -18.99
C VAL A 346 -20.33 15.28 -20.26
N THR A 347 -21.59 15.67 -20.10
CA THR A 347 -22.36 16.25 -21.20
C THR A 347 -21.92 17.71 -21.39
N LEU A 348 -21.02 17.94 -22.33
CA LEU A 348 -20.70 19.31 -22.77
C LEU A 348 -21.96 19.89 -23.42
N ARG A 349 -22.73 20.70 -22.68
CA ARG A 349 -23.68 21.62 -23.30
C ARG A 349 -22.86 22.61 -24.13
N ARG A 350 -22.88 22.45 -25.44
CA ARG A 350 -22.56 23.54 -26.35
C ARG A 350 -23.65 24.59 -26.15
N ASP A 351 -23.45 25.52 -25.26
CA ASP A 351 -24.24 26.74 -25.26
C ASP A 351 -23.99 27.41 -26.61
N SER A 352 -25.06 27.51 -27.39
CA SER A 352 -25.05 28.18 -28.66
C SER A 352 -24.51 29.59 -28.45
N VAL A 353 -23.35 29.89 -29.04
CA VAL A 353 -22.83 31.25 -29.11
C VAL A 353 -23.93 32.11 -29.70
N PRO A 354 -24.38 33.19 -29.02
CA PRO A 354 -25.39 34.09 -29.58
C PRO A 354 -24.85 34.65 -30.92
N GLN A 355 -25.58 34.38 -32.01
CA GLN A 355 -25.24 35.00 -33.28
C GLN A 355 -25.40 36.51 -33.13
N PRO A 356 -24.41 37.33 -33.65
CA PRO A 356 -24.56 38.78 -33.67
C PRO A 356 -25.77 39.14 -34.53
N PRO A 357 -26.53 40.19 -34.17
CA PRO A 357 -27.72 40.58 -34.91
C PRO A 357 -27.35 40.94 -36.34
N THR A 358 -28.06 40.30 -37.29
CA THR A 358 -27.93 40.54 -38.72
C THR A 358 -28.29 41.98 -39.02
N ALA A 359 -27.31 42.78 -39.48
CA ALA A 359 -27.54 44.17 -39.89
C ALA A 359 -28.62 44.21 -40.97
N ALA A 360 -29.73 44.89 -40.69
CA ALA A 360 -30.80 45.12 -41.63
C ALA A 360 -30.30 45.92 -42.84
N ARG A 361 -30.31 45.29 -43.98
CA ARG A 361 -30.03 45.93 -45.28
C ARG A 361 -31.10 46.94 -45.54
N ARG A 362 -30.79 48.26 -45.40
CA ARG A 362 -31.67 49.32 -45.93
C ARG A 362 -31.63 49.28 -47.46
N LEU A 363 -32.77 48.94 -48.04
CA LEU A 363 -33.02 49.16 -49.48
C LEU A 363 -33.32 50.64 -49.69
N LYS A 364 -32.59 51.24 -50.63
CA LYS A 364 -32.99 52.44 -51.32
C LYS A 364 -33.59 52.02 -52.65
#